data_1f389ab92889d776465fed18f9db169b
#
_entry.id   1f389ab92889d776465fed18f9db169b
#
_cell.length_a   1.000
_cell.length_b   1.000
_cell.length_c   1.000
_cell.angle_alpha   90.00
_cell.angle_beta   90.00
_cell.angle_gamma   90.00
#
_symmetry.space_group_name_H-M   'P 1'
#
loop_
_entity.id
_entity.type
_entity.pdbx_description
1 polymer ?
#
loop_
_entity_poly.entity_id
_entity_poly.type
_entity_poly.pdbx_seq_one_letter_code
_entity_poly.pdbx_strand_id
1 'polypeptide(L)'
;SSKTKRLPESARIHQIECELEKLEELPAKITGECDTFFHIAWGNTGENRNSSTELQSRNVFYTLKAVRAAHAMGCKRFIGAGSQAEYGPMDVPRIAPDSPVHPTTPYGASKLAANQLSFMLCKELGMEWIWPRIFSVYGIYEKETTMIASGLRKMLKGEKTEFTPAEQRWDYLYSKDAGRAYYLIGEKGRDGAVYCVGSGQAHPLWEYIMQMAELTGADSPGIGARPYPPGAVRNLCADIDSLTKDTGFVPEYTFEEGIKETLCWLESQNTGDRK
;
A
#
# COMPACT_ATOMS: atom_id res chain seq x y z
N SER A 1 -11.72 -16.96 7.19
CA SER A 1 -11.51 -15.68 7.87
C SER A 1 -12.48 -14.65 7.28
N SER A 2 -12.95 -13.69 8.08
CA SER A 2 -13.89 -12.64 7.67
C SER A 2 -13.45 -11.81 6.44
N LYS A 3 -12.21 -11.93 6.03
CA LYS A 3 -11.62 -11.19 4.90
C LYS A 3 -11.91 -11.79 3.52
N THR A 4 -12.35 -13.03 3.44
CA THR A 4 -12.69 -13.67 2.15
C THR A 4 -13.89 -13.02 1.46
N LYS A 5 -14.80 -12.40 2.21
CA LYS A 5 -15.95 -11.64 1.67
C LYS A 5 -15.58 -10.37 0.88
N ARG A 6 -14.29 -9.99 0.84
CA ARG A 6 -13.82 -8.81 0.12
C ARG A 6 -13.47 -9.09 -1.35
N LEU A 7 -13.35 -10.35 -1.72
CA LEU A 7 -13.07 -10.74 -3.09
C LEU A 7 -14.38 -10.86 -3.87
N PRO A 8 -14.42 -10.41 -5.14
CA PRO A 8 -15.59 -10.62 -5.97
C PRO A 8 -15.78 -12.12 -6.25
N GLU A 9 -17.04 -12.54 -6.34
CA GLU A 9 -17.37 -13.88 -6.80
C GLU A 9 -17.07 -13.99 -8.31
N SER A 10 -16.13 -14.85 -8.67
CA SER A 10 -15.73 -15.10 -10.05
C SER A 10 -15.17 -16.50 -10.19
N ALA A 11 -15.54 -17.20 -11.24
CA ALA A 11 -14.98 -18.51 -11.58
C ALA A 11 -13.46 -18.45 -11.90
N ARG A 12 -12.91 -17.26 -12.10
CA ARG A 12 -11.48 -17.02 -12.34
C ARG A 12 -10.68 -16.82 -11.06
N ILE A 13 -11.36 -16.73 -9.89
CA ILE A 13 -10.71 -16.48 -8.59
C ILE A 13 -10.79 -17.77 -7.77
N HIS A 14 -9.65 -18.39 -7.53
CA HIS A 14 -9.50 -19.55 -6.65
C HIS A 14 -8.88 -19.12 -5.34
N GLN A 15 -9.64 -19.26 -4.23
CA GLN A 15 -9.17 -18.89 -2.90
C GLN A 15 -8.48 -20.10 -2.25
N ILE A 16 -7.21 -19.92 -1.89
CA ILE A 16 -6.39 -20.93 -1.22
C ILE A 16 -5.90 -20.36 0.10
N GLU A 17 -6.19 -21.03 1.18
CA GLU A 17 -5.73 -20.63 2.51
C GLU A 17 -4.28 -21.11 2.73
N CYS A 18 -3.39 -20.16 3.02
CA CYS A 18 -2.00 -20.44 3.35
C CYS A 18 -1.47 -19.37 4.31
N GLU A 19 -0.88 -19.80 5.40
CA GLU A 19 -0.21 -18.93 6.36
C GLU A 19 1.18 -18.53 5.84
N LEU A 20 1.63 -17.30 6.15
CA LEU A 20 2.97 -16.83 5.75
C LEU A 20 4.10 -17.73 6.27
N GLU A 21 3.91 -18.34 7.43
CA GLU A 21 4.87 -19.28 8.03
C GLU A 21 4.98 -20.59 7.27
N LYS A 22 3.95 -20.94 6.48
CA LYS A 22 3.81 -22.22 5.76
C LYS A 22 3.76 -22.08 4.25
N LEU A 23 4.36 -21.02 3.70
CA LEU A 23 4.37 -20.76 2.25
C LEU A 23 5.01 -21.88 1.44
N GLU A 24 5.86 -22.72 2.04
CA GLU A 24 6.40 -23.93 1.43
C GLU A 24 5.36 -25.01 1.09
N GLU A 25 4.18 -24.95 1.74
CA GLU A 25 3.06 -25.86 1.43
C GLU A 25 2.23 -25.39 0.23
N LEU A 26 2.37 -24.12 -0.18
CA LEU A 26 1.55 -23.50 -1.21
C LEU A 26 1.64 -24.20 -2.58
N PRO A 27 2.82 -24.62 -3.06
CA PRO A 27 2.93 -25.32 -4.34
C PRO A 27 2.09 -26.60 -4.43
N ALA A 28 1.96 -27.34 -3.32
CA ALA A 28 1.14 -28.56 -3.30
C ALA A 28 -0.37 -28.30 -3.32
N LYS A 29 -0.81 -27.05 -3.05
CA LYS A 29 -2.22 -26.64 -3.01
C LYS A 29 -2.70 -26.02 -4.33
N ILE A 30 -1.78 -25.73 -5.24
CA ILE A 30 -2.09 -25.08 -6.53
C ILE A 30 -1.96 -26.10 -7.66
N THR A 31 -2.99 -26.17 -8.47
CA THR A 31 -3.02 -26.98 -9.69
C THR A 31 -3.05 -26.04 -10.90
N GLY A 32 -2.13 -26.25 -11.84
CA GLY A 32 -2.01 -25.43 -13.05
C GLY A 32 -0.71 -24.63 -13.10
N GLU A 33 -0.50 -23.95 -14.22
CA GLU A 33 0.67 -23.11 -14.44
C GLU A 33 0.48 -21.73 -13.80
N CYS A 34 1.53 -21.23 -13.14
CA CYS A 34 1.61 -19.89 -12.60
C CYS A 34 2.78 -19.18 -13.26
N ASP A 35 2.56 -18.03 -13.85
CA ASP A 35 3.61 -17.24 -14.53
C ASP A 35 4.12 -16.07 -13.66
N THR A 36 3.26 -15.48 -12.84
CA THR A 36 3.58 -14.31 -12.02
C THR A 36 3.09 -14.50 -10.59
N PHE A 37 3.96 -14.21 -9.61
CA PHE A 37 3.63 -14.25 -8.19
C PHE A 37 3.66 -12.84 -7.59
N PHE A 38 2.53 -12.38 -7.03
CA PHE A 38 2.43 -11.13 -6.31
C PHE A 38 2.48 -11.38 -4.80
N HIS A 39 3.56 -10.98 -4.16
CA HIS A 39 3.72 -11.06 -2.71
C HIS A 39 3.32 -9.73 -2.05
N ILE A 40 2.03 -9.58 -1.72
CA ILE A 40 1.49 -8.37 -1.09
C ILE A 40 1.31 -8.55 0.42
N ALA A 41 1.28 -9.79 0.88
CA ALA A 41 1.09 -10.11 2.29
C ALA A 41 2.28 -9.64 3.16
N TRP A 42 1.95 -9.12 4.36
CA TRP A 42 2.93 -8.70 5.36
C TRP A 42 2.32 -8.87 6.75
N GLY A 43 3.01 -9.57 7.64
CA GLY A 43 2.58 -9.76 9.02
C GLY A 43 2.80 -8.51 9.89
N ASN A 44 2.04 -8.40 10.97
CA ASN A 44 2.21 -7.36 11.98
C ASN A 44 2.15 -5.93 11.45
N THR A 45 1.12 -5.64 10.65
CA THR A 45 0.85 -4.29 10.13
C THR A 45 -0.03 -3.43 11.05
N GLY A 46 -0.29 -3.85 12.29
CA GLY A 46 -1.08 -3.15 13.30
C GLY A 46 -0.35 -1.96 13.95
N GLU A 47 -0.78 -1.59 15.16
CA GLU A 47 -0.26 -0.44 15.91
C GLU A 47 1.26 -0.52 16.19
N ASN A 48 1.77 -1.72 16.47
CA ASN A 48 3.18 -1.95 16.76
C ASN A 48 4.06 -2.11 15.51
N ARG A 49 3.55 -1.79 14.31
CA ARG A 49 4.30 -1.93 13.05
C ARG A 49 5.67 -1.26 13.09
N ASN A 50 5.77 -0.10 13.70
CA ASN A 50 6.98 0.71 13.71
C ASN A 50 7.87 0.52 14.96
N SER A 51 7.47 -0.34 15.91
CA SER A 51 8.16 -0.53 17.19
C SER A 51 8.63 -1.95 17.48
N SER A 52 8.17 -2.96 16.74
CA SER A 52 8.51 -4.37 16.98
C SER A 52 9.51 -4.88 15.96
N THR A 53 10.80 -4.86 16.32
CA THR A 53 11.91 -5.29 15.44
C THR A 53 11.83 -6.78 15.12
N GLU A 54 11.63 -7.64 16.11
CA GLU A 54 11.59 -9.11 15.94
C GLU A 54 10.40 -9.54 15.09
N LEU A 55 9.22 -8.93 15.29
CA LEU A 55 8.04 -9.25 14.51
C LEU A 55 8.17 -8.78 13.05
N GLN A 56 8.82 -7.63 12.83
CA GLN A 56 9.03 -7.14 11.48
C GLN A 56 10.09 -7.94 10.72
N SER A 57 11.18 -8.35 11.38
CA SER A 57 12.24 -9.13 10.74
C SER A 57 11.76 -10.51 10.21
N ARG A 58 10.76 -11.13 10.83
CA ARG A 58 10.16 -12.38 10.34
C ARG A 58 9.61 -12.27 8.91
N ASN A 59 9.10 -11.09 8.54
CA ASN A 59 8.56 -10.87 7.19
C ASN A 59 9.64 -10.97 6.09
N VAL A 60 10.90 -10.75 6.42
CA VAL A 60 12.00 -10.96 5.48
C VAL A 60 12.07 -12.44 5.10
N PHE A 61 12.03 -13.35 6.08
CA PHE A 61 11.99 -14.79 5.83
C PHE A 61 10.74 -15.23 5.08
N TYR A 62 9.56 -14.64 5.40
CA TYR A 62 8.33 -14.93 4.67
C TYR A 62 8.42 -14.51 3.22
N THR A 63 9.08 -13.39 2.92
CA THR A 63 9.33 -12.95 1.56
C THR A 63 10.23 -13.93 0.81
N LEU A 64 11.32 -14.42 1.44
CA LEU A 64 12.19 -15.45 0.83
C LEU A 64 11.46 -16.77 0.62
N LYS A 65 10.60 -17.20 1.57
CA LYS A 65 9.73 -18.38 1.38
C LYS A 65 8.77 -18.16 0.20
N ALA A 66 8.21 -16.96 0.04
CA ALA A 66 7.33 -16.61 -1.08
C ALA A 66 8.06 -16.72 -2.42
N VAL A 67 9.31 -16.25 -2.53
CA VAL A 67 10.15 -16.42 -3.74
C VAL A 67 10.35 -17.88 -4.06
N ARG A 68 10.73 -18.72 -3.06
CA ARG A 68 10.94 -20.16 -3.27
C ARG A 68 9.64 -20.88 -3.65
N ALA A 69 8.51 -20.52 -3.05
CA ALA A 69 7.20 -21.06 -3.42
C ALA A 69 6.82 -20.67 -4.85
N ALA A 70 7.03 -19.42 -5.25
CA ALA A 70 6.83 -18.95 -6.61
C ALA A 70 7.65 -19.74 -7.62
N HIS A 71 8.95 -19.94 -7.35
CA HIS A 71 9.85 -20.75 -8.19
C HIS A 71 9.35 -22.20 -8.30
N ALA A 72 8.97 -22.82 -7.18
CA ALA A 72 8.47 -24.19 -7.15
C ALA A 72 7.15 -24.38 -7.92
N MET A 73 6.35 -23.32 -8.07
CA MET A 73 5.14 -23.30 -8.90
C MET A 73 5.40 -22.98 -10.37
N GLY A 74 6.65 -22.77 -10.77
CA GLY A 74 7.03 -22.43 -12.15
C GLY A 74 6.87 -20.97 -12.52
N CYS A 75 6.61 -20.08 -11.54
CA CYS A 75 6.51 -18.65 -11.82
C CYS A 75 7.82 -18.10 -12.36
N LYS A 76 7.73 -17.34 -13.44
CA LYS A 76 8.89 -16.67 -14.05
C LYS A 76 9.16 -15.31 -13.44
N ARG A 77 8.12 -14.68 -12.85
CA ARG A 77 8.17 -13.32 -12.34
C ARG A 77 7.70 -13.26 -10.89
N PHE A 78 8.47 -12.59 -10.05
CA PHE A 78 8.14 -12.28 -8.66
C PHE A 78 7.99 -10.77 -8.47
N ILE A 79 6.86 -10.34 -7.93
CA ILE A 79 6.55 -8.94 -7.64
C ILE A 79 6.30 -8.81 -6.13
N GLY A 80 7.20 -8.15 -5.42
CA GLY A 80 7.07 -7.90 -3.99
C GLY A 80 6.40 -6.55 -3.70
N ALA A 81 5.75 -6.42 -2.55
CA ALA A 81 5.19 -5.13 -2.12
C ALA A 81 6.18 -4.39 -1.22
N GLY A 82 6.87 -3.41 -1.78
CA GLY A 82 7.70 -2.44 -1.08
C GLY A 82 6.89 -1.32 -0.40
N SER A 83 7.59 -0.38 0.19
CA SER A 83 6.99 0.77 0.88
C SER A 83 7.87 2.01 0.78
N GLN A 84 7.27 3.19 0.75
CA GLN A 84 7.98 4.45 0.91
C GLN A 84 8.78 4.53 2.23
N ALA A 85 8.41 3.74 3.24
CA ALA A 85 9.14 3.66 4.51
C ALA A 85 10.59 3.15 4.36
N GLU A 86 10.94 2.54 3.24
CA GLU A 86 12.32 2.15 2.91
C GLU A 86 13.24 3.36 2.72
N TYR A 87 12.70 4.49 2.24
CA TYR A 87 13.45 5.72 2.08
C TYR A 87 13.72 6.43 3.41
N GLY A 88 12.82 6.27 4.39
CA GLY A 88 12.80 7.11 5.58
C GLY A 88 12.31 8.54 5.27
N PRO A 89 12.44 9.46 6.25
CA PRO A 89 12.11 10.88 6.05
C PRO A 89 13.04 11.52 5.01
N MET A 90 12.46 12.17 4.01
CA MET A 90 13.19 12.90 2.98
C MET A 90 12.61 14.30 2.82
N ASP A 91 13.47 15.28 2.55
CA ASP A 91 13.09 16.66 2.24
C ASP A 91 13.43 16.95 0.76
N VAL A 92 12.65 16.32 -0.12
CA VAL A 92 12.78 16.47 -1.58
C VAL A 92 11.38 16.65 -2.18
N PRO A 93 11.26 17.38 -3.31
CA PRO A 93 9.96 17.59 -3.96
C PRO A 93 9.29 16.30 -4.41
N ARG A 94 10.05 15.34 -4.93
CA ARG A 94 9.58 14.01 -5.37
C ARG A 94 10.61 12.95 -4.98
N ILE A 95 10.16 11.80 -4.54
CA ILE A 95 11.00 10.66 -4.18
C ILE A 95 11.06 9.71 -5.37
N ALA A 96 12.24 9.59 -5.98
CA ALA A 96 12.49 8.72 -7.11
C ALA A 96 12.80 7.27 -6.67
N PRO A 97 12.63 6.27 -7.55
CA PRO A 97 12.95 4.87 -7.23
C PRO A 97 14.38 4.64 -6.76
N ASP A 98 15.33 5.41 -7.26
CA ASP A 98 16.77 5.38 -6.94
C ASP A 98 17.20 6.36 -5.84
N SER A 99 16.26 7.08 -5.22
CA SER A 99 16.55 7.93 -4.06
C SER A 99 17.22 7.13 -2.94
N PRO A 100 18.13 7.74 -2.16
CA PRO A 100 18.80 7.09 -1.03
C PRO A 100 17.82 6.46 -0.05
N VAL A 101 18.13 5.29 0.46
CA VAL A 101 17.29 4.54 1.40
C VAL A 101 17.90 4.59 2.81
N HIS A 102 17.19 5.23 3.75
CA HIS A 102 17.58 5.39 5.16
C HIS A 102 16.38 5.13 6.08
N PRO A 103 15.87 3.88 6.15
CA PRO A 103 14.70 3.58 6.96
C PRO A 103 14.96 3.88 8.44
N THR A 104 14.01 4.53 9.10
CA THR A 104 14.07 4.93 10.51
C THR A 104 13.15 4.09 11.41
N THR A 105 12.48 3.08 10.84
CA THR A 105 11.57 2.20 11.58
C THR A 105 11.89 0.74 11.30
N PRO A 106 11.61 -0.20 12.25
CA PRO A 106 11.74 -1.63 12.02
C PRO A 106 10.99 -2.11 10.77
N TYR A 107 9.81 -1.56 10.51
CA TYR A 107 9.03 -1.86 9.30
C TYR A 107 9.78 -1.46 8.02
N GLY A 108 10.25 -0.23 7.93
CA GLY A 108 10.99 0.25 6.76
C GLY A 108 12.30 -0.53 6.54
N ALA A 109 13.05 -0.80 7.62
CA ALA A 109 14.28 -1.58 7.58
C ALA A 109 14.03 -3.02 7.09
N SER A 110 12.95 -3.66 7.58
CA SER A 110 12.59 -5.02 7.15
C SER A 110 12.09 -5.05 5.71
N LYS A 111 11.36 -4.02 5.24
CA LYS A 111 10.98 -3.89 3.83
C LYS A 111 12.19 -3.76 2.92
N LEU A 112 13.17 -2.95 3.31
CA LEU A 112 14.43 -2.80 2.55
C LEU A 112 15.24 -4.10 2.54
N ALA A 113 15.34 -4.81 3.66
CA ALA A 113 16.00 -6.10 3.72
C ALA A 113 15.31 -7.14 2.83
N ALA A 114 13.97 -7.20 2.85
CA ALA A 114 13.19 -8.08 1.99
C ALA A 114 13.37 -7.75 0.50
N ASN A 115 13.42 -6.45 0.15
CA ASN A 115 13.75 -5.97 -1.19
C ASN A 115 15.08 -6.56 -1.67
N GLN A 116 16.16 -6.28 -0.95
CA GLN A 116 17.50 -6.66 -1.36
C GLN A 116 17.71 -8.18 -1.42
N LEU A 117 17.24 -8.90 -0.39
CA LEU A 117 17.43 -10.35 -0.32
C LEU A 117 16.55 -11.11 -1.32
N SER A 118 15.31 -10.64 -1.57
CA SER A 118 14.47 -11.26 -2.60
C SER A 118 15.00 -11.02 -4.01
N PHE A 119 15.59 -9.85 -4.29
CA PHE A 119 16.29 -9.59 -5.56
C PHE A 119 17.42 -10.59 -5.78
N MET A 120 18.30 -10.76 -4.78
CA MET A 120 19.44 -11.70 -4.88
C MET A 120 18.95 -13.14 -5.10
N LEU A 121 17.91 -13.56 -4.35
CA LEU A 121 17.37 -14.91 -4.46
C LEU A 121 16.65 -15.14 -5.81
N CYS A 122 15.90 -14.20 -6.32
CA CYS A 122 15.28 -14.30 -7.65
C CYS A 122 16.35 -14.42 -8.74
N LYS A 123 17.44 -13.64 -8.63
CA LYS A 123 18.58 -13.73 -9.57
C LYS A 123 19.26 -15.12 -9.51
N GLU A 124 19.46 -15.67 -8.31
CA GLU A 124 19.99 -17.02 -8.12
C GLU A 124 19.12 -18.10 -8.79
N LEU A 125 17.78 -17.93 -8.70
CA LEU A 125 16.80 -18.87 -9.23
C LEU A 125 16.41 -18.62 -10.70
N GLY A 126 16.98 -17.59 -11.35
CA GLY A 126 16.68 -17.25 -12.74
C GLY A 126 15.27 -16.67 -12.94
N MET A 127 14.71 -16.02 -11.91
CA MET A 127 13.40 -15.39 -11.93
C MET A 127 13.53 -13.88 -12.16
N GLU A 128 12.60 -13.31 -12.89
CA GLU A 128 12.41 -11.85 -12.93
C GLU A 128 11.93 -11.33 -11.57
N TRP A 129 12.41 -10.16 -11.19
CA TRP A 129 12.07 -9.53 -9.93
C TRP A 129 11.69 -8.06 -10.12
N ILE A 130 10.57 -7.62 -9.49
CA ILE A 130 10.12 -6.24 -9.51
C ILE A 130 9.67 -5.84 -8.10
N TRP A 131 9.99 -4.60 -7.69
CA TRP A 131 9.71 -4.11 -6.33
C TRP A 131 9.01 -2.75 -6.34
N PRO A 132 7.68 -2.72 -6.45
CA PRO A 132 6.91 -1.49 -6.31
C PRO A 132 6.86 -1.03 -4.85
N ARG A 133 7.36 0.18 -4.57
CA ARG A 133 7.28 0.88 -3.29
C ARG A 133 5.99 1.67 -3.23
N ILE A 134 5.06 1.22 -2.40
CA ILE A 134 3.74 1.84 -2.23
C ILE A 134 3.90 3.09 -1.35
N PHE A 135 3.31 4.19 -1.80
CA PHE A 135 3.16 5.43 -1.06
C PHE A 135 1.85 5.42 -0.26
N SER A 136 1.12 6.54 -0.20
CA SER A 136 -0.11 6.60 0.58
C SER A 136 -1.32 6.18 -0.26
N VAL A 137 -1.73 4.94 -0.13
CA VAL A 137 -2.94 4.41 -0.76
C VAL A 137 -4.11 4.51 0.23
N TYR A 138 -5.25 5.00 -0.24
CA TYR A 138 -6.51 5.09 0.50
C TYR A 138 -7.66 4.44 -0.27
N GLY A 139 -8.77 4.18 0.41
CA GLY A 139 -9.98 3.68 -0.23
C GLY A 139 -10.78 2.71 0.63
N ILE A 140 -11.65 1.92 -0.03
CA ILE A 140 -12.47 0.91 0.64
C ILE A 140 -11.61 -0.11 1.38
N TYR A 141 -12.11 -0.65 2.50
CA TYR A 141 -11.42 -1.59 3.39
C TYR A 141 -10.16 -1.03 4.07
N GLU A 142 -9.91 0.28 3.99
CA GLU A 142 -8.82 0.90 4.73
C GLU A 142 -8.99 0.73 6.25
N LYS A 143 -7.88 0.68 6.98
CA LYS A 143 -7.92 0.57 8.45
C LYS A 143 -8.58 1.80 9.05
N GLU A 144 -9.45 1.58 10.03
CA GLU A 144 -10.21 2.65 10.71
C GLU A 144 -9.33 3.70 11.40
N THR A 145 -8.08 3.36 11.70
CA THR A 145 -7.11 4.24 12.41
C THR A 145 -6.35 5.18 11.47
N THR A 146 -6.48 5.07 10.16
CA THR A 146 -5.81 5.98 9.22
C THR A 146 -6.47 7.35 9.25
N MET A 147 -5.76 8.38 8.79
CA MET A 147 -6.25 9.76 8.82
C MET A 147 -7.55 9.90 7.98
N ILE A 148 -7.57 9.38 6.77
CA ILE A 148 -8.75 9.45 5.89
C ILE A 148 -9.91 8.66 6.47
N ALA A 149 -9.71 7.36 6.78
CA ALA A 149 -10.81 6.53 7.25
C ALA A 149 -11.38 6.99 8.60
N SER A 150 -10.53 7.39 9.56
CA SER A 150 -10.99 7.91 10.86
C SER A 150 -11.67 9.28 10.72
N GLY A 151 -11.13 10.16 9.85
CA GLY A 151 -11.69 11.47 9.58
C GLY A 151 -13.10 11.36 8.97
N LEU A 152 -13.26 10.59 7.89
CA LEU A 152 -14.55 10.39 7.22
C LEU A 152 -15.60 9.79 8.17
N ARG A 153 -15.24 8.77 8.98
CA ARG A 153 -16.17 8.15 9.94
C ARG A 153 -16.67 9.14 10.99
N LYS A 154 -15.78 9.99 11.51
CA LYS A 154 -16.14 11.02 12.49
C LYS A 154 -17.00 12.10 11.84
N MET A 155 -16.62 12.59 10.68
CA MET A 155 -17.38 13.62 9.93
C MET A 155 -18.80 13.13 9.60
N LEU A 156 -18.96 11.89 9.12
CA LEU A 156 -20.28 11.30 8.84
C LEU A 156 -21.18 11.19 10.09
N LYS A 157 -20.59 11.09 11.29
CA LYS A 157 -21.32 11.02 12.56
C LYS A 157 -21.54 12.39 13.19
N GLY A 158 -21.03 13.48 12.59
CA GLY A 158 -21.02 14.80 13.19
C GLY A 158 -20.09 14.89 14.42
N GLU A 159 -19.15 13.97 14.58
CA GLU A 159 -18.20 13.96 15.68
C GLU A 159 -17.04 14.94 15.41
N LYS A 160 -16.53 15.56 16.46
CA LYS A 160 -15.38 16.46 16.37
C LYS A 160 -14.15 15.73 15.81
N THR A 161 -13.57 16.27 14.75
CA THR A 161 -12.27 15.86 14.22
C THR A 161 -11.18 16.79 14.71
N GLU A 162 -9.94 16.27 14.80
CA GLU A 162 -8.78 17.05 15.23
C GLU A 162 -7.60 16.65 14.35
N PHE A 163 -7.09 17.61 13.59
CA PHE A 163 -5.93 17.44 12.73
C PHE A 163 -4.77 18.35 13.16
N THR A 164 -3.58 18.05 12.71
CA THR A 164 -2.44 18.98 12.78
C THR A 164 -2.72 20.20 11.91
N PRO A 165 -1.84 21.23 11.85
CA PRO A 165 -2.00 22.34 10.89
C PRO A 165 -2.12 21.88 9.43
N ALA A 166 -1.76 20.63 9.12
CA ALA A 166 -1.96 19.96 7.83
C ALA A 166 -1.30 20.67 6.63
N GLU A 167 -0.19 21.41 6.89
CA GLU A 167 0.58 22.12 5.86
C GLU A 167 1.49 21.18 5.05
N GLN A 168 1.79 19.98 5.58
CA GLN A 168 2.63 19.00 4.90
C GLN A 168 2.01 18.59 3.58
N ARG A 169 2.86 18.43 2.55
CA ARG A 169 2.44 17.98 1.23
C ARG A 169 2.37 16.46 1.20
N TRP A 170 1.27 15.92 0.67
CA TRP A 170 1.00 14.49 0.68
C TRP A 170 0.46 14.00 -0.66
N ASP A 171 0.96 12.86 -1.11
CA ASP A 171 0.54 12.17 -2.32
C ASP A 171 -0.40 11.02 -1.94
N TYR A 172 -1.67 11.15 -2.26
CA TYR A 172 -2.65 10.08 -2.07
C TYR A 172 -3.03 9.43 -3.40
N LEU A 173 -3.00 8.10 -3.44
CA LEU A 173 -3.45 7.29 -4.57
C LEU A 173 -4.67 6.47 -4.17
N TYR A 174 -5.72 6.47 -5.00
CA TYR A 174 -6.88 5.64 -4.75
C TYR A 174 -6.56 4.15 -4.95
N SER A 175 -7.16 3.27 -4.15
CA SER A 175 -6.83 1.84 -4.10
C SER A 175 -7.07 1.09 -5.41
N LYS A 176 -8.04 1.51 -6.23
CA LYS A 176 -8.25 0.94 -7.56
C LYS A 176 -7.10 1.26 -8.52
N ASP A 177 -6.59 2.49 -8.48
CA ASP A 177 -5.39 2.86 -9.24
C ASP A 177 -4.15 2.11 -8.76
N ALA A 178 -4.00 1.93 -7.45
CA ALA A 178 -2.92 1.09 -6.92
C ALA A 178 -3.00 -0.35 -7.42
N GLY A 179 -4.20 -0.94 -7.44
CA GLY A 179 -4.44 -2.27 -8.01
C GLY A 179 -4.11 -2.33 -9.50
N ARG A 180 -4.52 -1.30 -10.27
CA ARG A 180 -4.22 -1.19 -11.70
C ARG A 180 -2.72 -1.02 -11.96
N ALA A 181 -2.02 -0.24 -11.12
CA ALA A 181 -0.55 -0.13 -11.20
C ALA A 181 0.11 -1.50 -11.03
N TYR A 182 -0.31 -2.29 -10.03
CA TYR A 182 0.21 -3.64 -9.83
C TYR A 182 -0.08 -4.57 -11.00
N TYR A 183 -1.28 -4.52 -11.56
CA TYR A 183 -1.63 -5.29 -12.75
C TYR A 183 -0.72 -4.94 -13.93
N LEU A 184 -0.56 -3.65 -14.23
CA LEU A 184 0.30 -3.18 -15.31
C LEU A 184 1.78 -3.51 -15.09
N ILE A 185 2.26 -3.46 -13.83
CA ILE A 185 3.61 -3.93 -13.46
C ILE A 185 3.75 -5.43 -13.74
N GLY A 186 2.71 -6.21 -13.45
CA GLY A 186 2.67 -7.63 -13.77
C GLY A 186 2.81 -7.92 -15.27
N GLU A 187 2.12 -7.15 -16.09
CA GLU A 187 2.10 -7.32 -17.55
C GLU A 187 3.35 -6.76 -18.24
N LYS A 188 3.83 -5.59 -17.82
CA LYS A 188 4.79 -4.77 -18.59
C LYS A 188 6.00 -4.30 -17.79
N GLY A 189 6.02 -4.54 -16.47
CA GLY A 189 7.11 -4.08 -15.62
C GLY A 189 8.45 -4.69 -16.05
N ARG A 190 9.51 -3.90 -15.94
CA ARG A 190 10.86 -4.30 -16.33
C ARG A 190 11.53 -5.09 -15.21
N ASP A 191 12.19 -6.18 -15.57
CA ASP A 191 13.00 -6.97 -14.64
C ASP A 191 14.06 -6.11 -13.93
N GLY A 192 14.25 -6.34 -12.66
CA GLY A 192 15.17 -5.62 -11.78
C GLY A 192 14.68 -4.20 -11.40
N ALA A 193 13.49 -3.79 -11.80
CA ALA A 193 13.01 -2.45 -11.54
C ALA A 193 12.44 -2.30 -10.12
N VAL A 194 12.73 -1.14 -9.52
CA VAL A 194 11.98 -0.57 -8.41
C VAL A 194 11.09 0.53 -8.97
N TYR A 195 9.82 0.55 -8.59
CA TYR A 195 8.88 1.62 -8.97
C TYR A 195 8.34 2.32 -7.73
N CYS A 196 8.12 3.64 -7.80
CA CYS A 196 7.27 4.32 -6.83
C CYS A 196 5.82 4.24 -7.29
N VAL A 197 4.92 3.80 -6.40
CA VAL A 197 3.48 3.70 -6.65
C VAL A 197 2.75 4.74 -5.83
N GLY A 198 2.36 5.82 -6.46
CA GLY A 198 1.65 6.98 -5.94
C GLY A 198 0.88 7.67 -7.05
N SER A 199 0.29 8.84 -6.77
CA SER A 199 -0.35 9.64 -7.80
C SER A 199 0.65 10.50 -8.61
N GLY A 200 1.84 10.74 -8.06
CA GLY A 200 2.82 11.68 -8.60
C GLY A 200 2.47 13.14 -8.34
N GLN A 201 1.40 13.41 -7.59
CA GLN A 201 0.92 14.75 -7.25
C GLN A 201 0.74 14.87 -5.74
N ALA A 202 1.44 15.81 -5.12
CA ALA A 202 1.30 16.09 -3.69
C ALA A 202 0.63 17.44 -3.49
N HIS A 203 -0.41 17.45 -2.68
CA HIS A 203 -1.13 18.66 -2.26
C HIS A 203 -0.92 18.89 -0.76
N PRO A 204 -1.06 20.13 -0.26
CA PRO A 204 -1.15 20.37 1.17
C PRO A 204 -2.25 19.51 1.80
N LEU A 205 -1.95 18.87 2.93
CA LEU A 205 -2.88 17.91 3.55
C LEU A 205 -4.21 18.54 3.93
N TRP A 206 -4.22 19.85 4.25
CA TRP A 206 -5.45 20.58 4.55
C TRP A 206 -6.42 20.63 3.36
N GLU A 207 -5.95 20.64 2.10
CA GLU A 207 -6.82 20.59 0.92
C GLU A 207 -7.63 19.29 0.87
N TYR A 208 -6.98 18.16 1.15
CA TYR A 208 -7.68 16.86 1.23
C TYR A 208 -8.69 16.82 2.39
N ILE A 209 -8.35 17.39 3.55
CA ILE A 209 -9.25 17.45 4.70
C ILE A 209 -10.47 18.32 4.38
N MET A 210 -10.29 19.45 3.70
CA MET A 210 -11.39 20.32 3.30
C MET A 210 -12.32 19.65 2.27
N GLN A 211 -11.76 18.91 1.30
CA GLN A 211 -12.58 18.11 0.36
C GLN A 211 -13.39 17.04 1.10
N MET A 212 -12.78 16.35 2.08
CA MET A 212 -13.52 15.40 2.93
C MET A 212 -14.64 16.07 3.71
N ALA A 213 -14.41 17.25 4.27
CA ALA A 213 -15.41 18.02 5.00
C ALA A 213 -16.58 18.45 4.09
N GLU A 214 -16.28 18.97 2.91
CA GLU A 214 -17.27 19.35 1.90
C GLU A 214 -18.18 18.17 1.51
N LEU A 215 -17.56 17.03 1.19
CA LEU A 215 -18.28 15.81 0.75
C LEU A 215 -19.13 15.17 1.85
N THR A 216 -18.79 15.41 3.13
CA THR A 216 -19.54 14.89 4.29
C THR A 216 -20.48 15.90 4.91
N GLY A 217 -20.46 17.17 4.47
CA GLY A 217 -21.21 18.27 5.07
C GLY A 217 -20.70 18.69 6.45
N ALA A 218 -19.42 18.47 6.77
CA ALA A 218 -18.84 18.84 8.05
C ALA A 218 -18.39 20.30 8.05
N ASP A 219 -18.95 21.14 8.93
CA ASP A 219 -18.72 22.59 8.95
C ASP A 219 -17.30 22.99 9.40
N SER A 220 -16.65 22.22 10.27
CA SER A 220 -15.34 22.58 10.85
C SER A 220 -14.49 21.35 11.13
N PRO A 221 -13.56 21.01 10.25
CA PRO A 221 -12.77 19.77 10.40
C PRO A 221 -11.67 19.83 11.47
N GLY A 222 -11.55 20.89 12.27
CA GLY A 222 -10.59 20.98 13.38
C GLY A 222 -9.11 20.94 12.95
N ILE A 223 -8.78 21.58 11.83
CA ILE A 223 -7.39 21.75 11.37
C ILE A 223 -6.65 22.67 12.38
N GLY A 224 -5.43 22.25 12.79
CA GLY A 224 -4.62 22.95 13.79
C GLY A 224 -4.97 22.62 15.25
N ALA A 225 -5.96 21.76 15.50
CA ALA A 225 -6.37 21.37 16.86
C ALA A 225 -5.33 20.48 17.57
N ARG A 226 -4.39 19.88 16.84
CA ARG A 226 -3.28 19.08 17.40
C ARG A 226 -1.92 19.56 16.90
N PRO A 227 -0.86 19.50 17.73
CA PRO A 227 0.50 19.79 17.26
C PRO A 227 1.02 18.67 16.33
N TYR A 228 2.04 18.98 15.56
CA TYR A 228 2.78 17.95 14.83
C TYR A 228 3.53 17.04 15.80
N PRO A 229 3.54 15.72 15.55
CA PRO A 229 4.43 14.82 16.28
C PRO A 229 5.90 15.13 15.94
N PRO A 230 6.85 14.85 16.84
CA PRO A 230 8.28 14.95 16.55
C PRO A 230 8.65 14.12 15.31
N GLY A 231 9.46 14.68 14.41
CA GLY A 231 9.91 13.98 13.20
C GLY A 231 8.82 13.78 12.13
N ALA A 232 7.73 14.55 12.17
CA ALA A 232 6.69 14.50 11.16
C ALA A 232 7.26 14.71 9.74
N VAL A 233 6.88 13.84 8.81
CA VAL A 233 7.22 13.97 7.39
C VAL A 233 6.55 15.22 6.82
N ARG A 234 7.32 16.08 6.15
CA ARG A 234 6.83 17.36 5.61
C ARG A 234 6.46 17.27 4.15
N ASN A 235 7.06 16.35 3.40
CA ASN A 235 6.76 16.14 2.00
C ASN A 235 6.79 14.65 1.68
N LEU A 236 5.76 14.17 1.02
CA LEU A 236 5.68 12.81 0.51
C LEU A 236 5.05 12.86 -0.89
N CYS A 237 5.86 12.73 -1.93
CA CYS A 237 5.41 12.69 -3.31
C CYS A 237 6.19 11.61 -4.06
N ALA A 238 5.49 10.71 -4.73
CA ALA A 238 6.10 9.68 -5.56
C ALA A 238 6.57 10.25 -6.90
N ASP A 239 7.77 9.89 -7.33
CA ASP A 239 8.15 10.00 -8.73
C ASP A 239 7.69 8.74 -9.47
N ILE A 240 6.66 8.88 -10.28
CA ILE A 240 6.06 7.78 -11.05
C ILE A 240 6.54 7.73 -12.52
N ASP A 241 7.49 8.56 -12.92
CA ASP A 241 7.88 8.72 -14.33
C ASP A 241 8.37 7.39 -14.94
N SER A 242 9.17 6.62 -14.21
CA SER A 242 9.61 5.29 -14.65
C SER A 242 8.47 4.28 -14.75
N LEU A 243 7.51 4.30 -13.81
CA LEU A 243 6.33 3.46 -13.84
C LEU A 243 5.46 3.81 -15.07
N THR A 244 5.20 5.09 -15.30
CA THR A 244 4.44 5.56 -16.47
C THR A 244 5.13 5.17 -17.76
N LYS A 245 6.45 5.37 -17.87
CA LYS A 245 7.23 5.05 -19.05
C LYS A 245 7.21 3.58 -19.41
N ASP A 246 7.42 2.71 -18.42
CA ASP A 246 7.59 1.27 -18.66
C ASP A 246 6.23 0.58 -18.84
N THR A 247 5.17 1.05 -18.16
CA THR A 247 3.89 0.35 -18.10
C THR A 247 2.71 1.07 -18.74
N GLY A 248 2.83 2.38 -18.95
CA GLY A 248 1.73 3.24 -19.37
C GLY A 248 0.77 3.61 -18.22
N PHE A 249 1.16 3.38 -16.97
CA PHE A 249 0.33 3.74 -15.82
C PHE A 249 0.19 5.26 -15.70
N VAL A 250 -1.04 5.71 -15.56
CA VAL A 250 -1.43 7.08 -15.18
C VAL A 250 -2.60 6.95 -14.22
N PRO A 251 -2.63 7.64 -13.07
CA PRO A 251 -3.80 7.65 -12.19
C PRO A 251 -5.06 8.06 -12.94
N GLU A 252 -6.17 7.35 -12.73
CA GLU A 252 -7.46 7.61 -13.38
C GLU A 252 -8.46 8.28 -12.44
N TYR A 253 -8.28 8.09 -11.12
CA TYR A 253 -9.17 8.64 -10.10
C TYR A 253 -8.61 9.92 -9.50
N THR A 254 -9.43 10.96 -9.45
CA THR A 254 -9.19 12.12 -8.59
C THR A 254 -9.39 11.73 -7.11
N PHE A 255 -8.87 12.55 -6.20
CA PHE A 255 -9.12 12.34 -4.76
C PHE A 255 -10.60 12.40 -4.43
N GLU A 256 -11.34 13.34 -5.03
CA GLU A 256 -12.77 13.50 -4.83
C GLU A 256 -13.55 12.24 -5.25
N GLU A 257 -13.27 11.68 -6.42
CA GLU A 257 -13.93 10.45 -6.89
C GLU A 257 -13.65 9.26 -5.97
N GLY A 258 -12.38 9.09 -5.53
CA GLY A 258 -12.01 8.03 -4.60
C GLY A 258 -12.68 8.20 -3.22
N ILE A 259 -12.84 9.44 -2.72
CA ILE A 259 -13.57 9.70 -1.47
C ILE A 259 -15.06 9.42 -1.63
N LYS A 260 -15.70 9.80 -2.73
CA LYS A 260 -17.11 9.48 -3.00
C LYS A 260 -17.37 7.97 -2.96
N GLU A 261 -16.54 7.17 -3.62
CA GLU A 261 -16.65 5.71 -3.56
C GLU A 261 -16.40 5.16 -2.14
N THR A 262 -15.44 5.74 -1.42
CA THR A 262 -15.16 5.33 -0.03
C THR A 262 -16.33 5.66 0.90
N LEU A 263 -16.98 6.82 0.73
CA LEU A 263 -18.17 7.21 1.48
C LEU A 263 -19.35 6.27 1.21
N CYS A 264 -19.67 5.99 -0.05
CA CYS A 264 -20.71 5.01 -0.41
C CYS A 264 -20.47 3.65 0.25
N TRP A 265 -19.22 3.21 0.29
CA TRP A 265 -18.88 1.96 0.98
C TRP A 265 -19.07 2.07 2.50
N LEU A 266 -18.64 3.15 3.15
CA LEU A 266 -18.83 3.37 4.58
C LEU A 266 -20.31 3.40 4.98
N GLU A 267 -21.16 4.03 4.21
CA GLU A 267 -22.60 4.08 4.41
C GLU A 267 -23.24 2.69 4.29
N SER A 268 -22.80 1.89 3.32
CA SER A 268 -23.29 0.51 3.15
C SER A 268 -22.97 -0.40 4.34
N GLN A 269 -21.84 -0.17 5.03
CA GLN A 269 -21.48 -0.91 6.24
C GLN A 269 -22.41 -0.53 7.41
N ASN A 270 -22.76 0.74 7.55
CA ASN A 270 -23.64 1.22 8.63
C ASN A 270 -25.10 0.73 8.50
N THR A 271 -25.55 0.43 7.28
CA THR A 271 -26.90 -0.13 7.03
C THR A 271 -26.96 -1.65 7.30
N GLY A 272 -25.84 -2.35 7.25
CA GLY A 272 -25.75 -3.79 7.54
C GLY A 272 -25.84 -4.15 9.03
N ASP A 273 -25.42 -3.25 9.91
CA ASP A 273 -25.47 -3.43 11.37
C ASP A 273 -26.85 -3.13 12.00
N ARG A 274 -27.84 -2.74 11.20
CA ARG A 274 -29.22 -2.41 11.66
C ARG A 274 -30.25 -3.52 11.39
N LYS A 275 -29.81 -4.73 11.03
CA LYS A 275 -30.73 -5.87 10.83
C LYS A 275 -30.48 -6.99 11.83
#